data_d5835e83c7dcd9a1d23504ed367d8607
#
_entry.id   d5835e83c7dcd9a1d23504ed367d8607
#
_cell.length_a   1.000
_cell.length_b   1.000
_cell.length_c   1.000
_cell.angle_alpha   90.00
_cell.angle_beta   90.00
_cell.angle_gamma   90.00
#
_symmetry.space_group_name_H-M   'P 1'
#
loop_
_entity.id
_entity.type
_entity.pdbx_description
1 polymer ?
#
loop_
_entity_poly.entity_id
_entity_poly.type
_entity_poly.pdbx_seq_one_letter_code
_entity_poly.pdbx_strand_id
1 'polypeptide(L)'
;MQGTTIKLLTGGLLMVAAAGYVQAEALQPDPAWQQGTLANGLSWQVLATPQRPSDRIEVRLSVNIGSLSESTQQSGFSRFIPRLAWTQSGSLPTMQARSLWQQSIDPKRPLPPAIVSYDYTMFNLSLPNNRNDLLKEALSWLADASGKLAITPESINHALQGSDMVATWPLDTKEGWWRYRLKGSTMLGHDPAAPLKQPIDVAQLKDFYQKWYTPDAMTLIVVGNVDSRSVAEQINKTFGDLKGKRETPAAVPTLSPLPTVPVSIMTNAVRQDKLSIMWDAPWQPIRDSAALQRYWRDDLAREALFWHVQQSLGKNNVKDIGLGFDCRVLYQRAQCAINIDSPGERLNNNLSVVSRELAKVRDNGLPQEEFDALIAQKSLELQKLFATYARTDTDILMSQRMRSLQNQVVDIAPEQYQKLRQEFLNSLTVDMLNQYLRQQLSQDMALVLQQPKGEPEYNMKELQATWEKLMAPNPAATAASGSADTVDAHSEASDIPPGQ
;
A
#
# COMPACT_ATOMS: atom_id res chain seq x y z
N MET A 1 37.38 -64.93 49.91
CA MET A 1 35.99 -64.74 50.27
C MET A 1 35.58 -63.37 49.81
N GLN A 2 34.59 -63.29 49.06
CA GLN A 2 34.12 -62.33 48.08
C GLN A 2 34.14 -60.84 48.53
N GLY A 3 34.86 -60.02 47.78
CA GLY A 3 34.79 -58.57 47.90
C GLY A 3 33.85 -58.00 46.85
N THR A 4 32.89 -57.25 47.31
CA THR A 4 31.86 -56.60 46.51
C THR A 4 32.33 -55.18 46.14
N THR A 5 32.55 -55.01 44.85
CA THR A 5 32.95 -53.69 44.32
C THR A 5 31.70 -52.84 44.01
N ILE A 6 31.59 -51.72 44.68
CA ILE A 6 30.50 -50.72 44.43
C ILE A 6 30.98 -49.82 43.26
N LYS A 7 30.28 -49.84 42.14
CA LYS A 7 30.46 -48.86 41.05
C LYS A 7 29.57 -47.65 41.32
N LEU A 8 30.23 -46.50 41.55
CA LEU A 8 29.57 -45.20 41.52
C LEU A 8 29.21 -44.86 40.07
N LEU A 9 27.91 -44.72 39.81
CA LEU A 9 27.40 -44.10 38.60
C LEU A 9 27.30 -42.58 38.84
N THR A 10 28.19 -41.86 38.19
CA THR A 10 28.08 -40.40 38.06
C THR A 10 27.07 -40.11 36.95
N GLY A 11 25.84 -39.76 37.36
CA GLY A 11 24.81 -39.24 36.46
C GLY A 11 25.11 -37.78 36.06
N GLY A 12 25.59 -37.61 34.86
CA GLY A 12 25.69 -36.27 34.25
C GLY A 12 24.29 -35.77 33.87
N LEU A 13 23.84 -34.71 34.53
CA LEU A 13 22.63 -33.97 34.13
C LEU A 13 22.98 -33.18 32.86
N LEU A 14 22.56 -33.65 31.72
CA LEU A 14 22.51 -32.89 30.48
C LEU A 14 21.37 -31.86 30.61
N MET A 15 21.70 -30.62 30.96
CA MET A 15 20.79 -29.49 30.74
C MET A 15 20.72 -29.24 29.22
N VAL A 16 19.68 -29.75 28.59
CA VAL A 16 19.29 -29.32 27.26
C VAL A 16 18.72 -27.90 27.42
N ALA A 17 19.53 -26.90 27.11
CA ALA A 17 19.03 -25.55 26.91
C ALA A 17 18.17 -25.59 25.65
N ALA A 18 16.84 -25.70 25.85
CA ALA A 18 15.88 -25.43 24.81
C ALA A 18 16.04 -23.96 24.46
N ALA A 19 16.79 -23.67 23.42
CA ALA A 19 16.68 -22.39 22.74
C ALA A 19 15.26 -22.33 22.18
N GLY A 20 14.37 -21.72 22.93
CA GLY A 20 13.03 -21.43 22.50
C GLY A 20 13.14 -20.49 21.29
N TYR A 21 12.97 -21.03 20.10
CA TYR A 21 12.62 -20.22 18.95
C TYR A 21 11.33 -19.50 19.36
N VAL A 22 11.39 -18.22 19.61
CA VAL A 22 10.20 -17.39 19.76
C VAL A 22 9.55 -17.39 18.39
N GLN A 23 8.63 -18.32 18.20
CA GLN A 23 7.84 -18.39 16.99
C GLN A 23 7.01 -17.12 16.93
N ALA A 24 7.13 -16.35 15.83
CA ALA A 24 6.37 -15.12 15.64
C ALA A 24 4.88 -15.42 15.80
N GLU A 25 4.22 -14.70 16.70
CA GLU A 25 2.80 -14.87 16.98
C GLU A 25 1.98 -14.34 15.81
N ALA A 26 1.05 -15.15 15.29
CA ALA A 26 0.12 -14.72 14.25
C ALA A 26 -0.76 -13.58 14.77
N LEU A 27 -0.91 -12.52 13.97
CA LEU A 27 -1.81 -11.40 14.29
C LEU A 27 -3.26 -11.89 14.25
N GLN A 28 -4.04 -11.48 15.25
CA GLN A 28 -5.47 -11.77 15.30
C GLN A 28 -6.25 -10.68 14.55
N PRO A 29 -7.06 -11.05 13.55
CA PRO A 29 -7.92 -10.08 12.87
C PRO A 29 -8.84 -9.37 13.86
N ASP A 30 -9.10 -8.08 13.62
CA ASP A 30 -10.02 -7.29 14.42
C ASP A 30 -11.43 -7.89 14.39
N PRO A 31 -11.97 -8.35 15.54
CA PRO A 31 -13.28 -8.99 15.60
C PRO A 31 -14.44 -8.02 15.35
N ALA A 32 -14.22 -6.71 15.37
CA ALA A 32 -15.23 -5.73 14.99
C ALA A 32 -15.61 -5.83 13.50
N TRP A 33 -14.70 -6.29 12.65
CA TRP A 33 -14.98 -6.61 11.27
C TRP A 33 -15.66 -7.97 11.16
N GLN A 34 -16.95 -7.95 10.84
CA GLN A 34 -17.64 -9.17 10.46
C GLN A 34 -17.38 -9.48 8.99
N GLN A 35 -17.05 -10.72 8.70
CA GLN A 35 -16.68 -11.12 7.34
C GLN A 35 -17.14 -12.54 7.04
N GLY A 36 -17.32 -12.83 5.77
CA GLY A 36 -17.72 -14.14 5.30
C GLY A 36 -17.50 -14.30 3.81
N THR A 37 -17.76 -15.53 3.36
CA THR A 37 -17.72 -15.90 1.94
C THR A 37 -19.01 -16.59 1.59
N LEU A 38 -19.69 -16.11 0.54
CA LEU A 38 -20.92 -16.74 0.05
C LEU A 38 -20.61 -18.07 -0.65
N ALA A 39 -21.61 -18.90 -0.84
CA ALA A 39 -21.46 -20.19 -1.51
C ALA A 39 -20.87 -20.07 -2.94
N ASN A 40 -21.12 -18.96 -3.62
CA ASN A 40 -20.55 -18.66 -4.94
C ASN A 40 -19.14 -18.07 -4.92
N GLY A 41 -18.53 -17.91 -3.73
CA GLY A 41 -17.17 -17.42 -3.57
C GLY A 41 -17.02 -15.93 -3.34
N LEU A 42 -18.10 -15.13 -3.39
CA LEU A 42 -18.02 -13.70 -3.09
C LEU A 42 -17.63 -13.49 -1.63
N SER A 43 -16.60 -12.67 -1.41
CA SER A 43 -16.17 -12.26 -0.07
C SER A 43 -16.85 -10.97 0.35
N TRP A 44 -17.25 -10.86 1.61
CA TRP A 44 -17.83 -9.65 2.15
C TRP A 44 -17.26 -9.32 3.52
N GLN A 45 -17.24 -8.02 3.83
CA GLN A 45 -16.75 -7.49 5.10
C GLN A 45 -17.62 -6.32 5.53
N VAL A 46 -17.98 -6.27 6.80
CA VAL A 46 -18.82 -5.21 7.38
C VAL A 46 -18.23 -4.72 8.69
N LEU A 47 -18.02 -3.43 8.80
CA LEU A 47 -17.71 -2.76 10.06
C LEU A 47 -18.89 -1.88 10.47
N ALA A 48 -19.57 -2.26 11.54
CA ALA A 48 -20.61 -1.44 12.16
C ALA A 48 -19.96 -0.33 13.01
N THR A 49 -20.44 0.90 12.84
CA THR A 49 -19.94 2.08 13.55
C THR A 49 -21.06 2.82 14.29
N PRO A 50 -21.72 2.18 15.29
CA PRO A 50 -22.85 2.79 16.01
C PRO A 50 -22.46 4.04 16.79
N GLN A 51 -21.20 4.19 17.15
CA GLN A 51 -20.64 5.37 17.79
C GLN A 51 -20.46 6.58 16.86
N ARG A 52 -20.69 6.40 15.55
CA ARG A 52 -20.60 7.45 14.52
C ARG A 52 -21.90 7.53 13.71
N PRO A 53 -23.03 7.81 14.37
CA PRO A 53 -24.35 7.74 13.72
C PRO A 53 -24.57 8.83 12.66
N SER A 54 -23.77 9.89 12.68
CA SER A 54 -23.85 11.00 11.72
C SER A 54 -22.95 10.81 10.49
N ASP A 55 -22.07 9.81 10.50
CA ASP A 55 -21.17 9.54 9.37
C ASP A 55 -21.94 8.86 8.23
N ARG A 56 -21.42 9.01 7.02
CA ARG A 56 -21.96 8.35 5.83
C ARG A 56 -21.73 6.85 5.89
N ILE A 57 -22.57 6.10 5.17
CA ILE A 57 -22.40 4.66 4.97
C ILE A 57 -21.55 4.48 3.72
N GLU A 58 -20.34 3.94 3.90
CA GLU A 58 -19.41 3.69 2.81
C GLU A 58 -19.56 2.27 2.27
N VAL A 59 -19.66 2.14 0.96
CA VAL A 59 -19.77 0.85 0.26
C VAL A 59 -18.73 0.79 -0.85
N ARG A 60 -17.98 -0.31 -0.90
CA ARG A 60 -17.01 -0.59 -1.97
C ARG A 60 -17.23 -2.00 -2.49
N LEU A 61 -17.34 -2.12 -3.82
CA LEU A 61 -17.25 -3.42 -4.49
C LEU A 61 -15.98 -3.43 -5.33
N SER A 62 -15.07 -4.33 -5.00
CA SER A 62 -13.84 -4.56 -5.74
C SER A 62 -13.95 -5.82 -6.57
N VAL A 63 -13.60 -5.74 -7.84
CA VAL A 63 -13.49 -6.89 -8.76
C VAL A 63 -12.04 -7.02 -9.18
N ASN A 64 -11.47 -8.22 -9.06
CA ASN A 64 -10.06 -8.49 -9.39
C ASN A 64 -9.87 -8.61 -10.91
N ILE A 65 -10.05 -7.51 -11.60
CA ILE A 65 -9.83 -7.35 -13.03
C ILE A 65 -9.49 -5.90 -13.34
N GLY A 66 -8.50 -5.69 -14.17
CA GLY A 66 -8.09 -4.38 -14.66
C GLY A 66 -7.46 -4.47 -16.04
N SER A 67 -6.84 -3.38 -16.45
CA SER A 67 -6.30 -3.22 -17.80
C SER A 67 -5.19 -4.22 -18.15
N LEU A 68 -4.48 -4.76 -17.17
CA LEU A 68 -3.38 -5.70 -17.38
C LEU A 68 -3.82 -7.01 -18.04
N SER A 69 -5.07 -7.42 -17.82
CA SER A 69 -5.64 -8.66 -18.37
C SER A 69 -6.37 -8.45 -19.71
N GLU A 70 -6.39 -7.23 -20.22
CA GLU A 70 -6.96 -6.93 -21.53
C GLU A 70 -6.02 -7.39 -22.66
N SER A 71 -6.58 -8.01 -23.69
CA SER A 71 -5.86 -8.18 -24.95
C SER A 71 -5.81 -6.86 -25.74
N THR A 72 -5.02 -6.82 -26.81
CA THR A 72 -4.94 -5.63 -27.67
C THR A 72 -6.31 -5.23 -28.24
N GLN A 73 -7.18 -6.20 -28.57
CA GLN A 73 -8.52 -5.95 -29.07
C GLN A 73 -9.50 -5.50 -27.98
N GLN A 74 -9.18 -5.75 -26.71
CA GLN A 74 -10.01 -5.46 -25.56
C GLN A 74 -9.60 -4.16 -24.84
N SER A 75 -8.67 -3.41 -25.41
CA SER A 75 -8.17 -2.17 -24.81
C SER A 75 -9.32 -1.24 -24.42
N GLY A 76 -9.35 -0.85 -23.15
CA GLY A 76 -10.37 0.03 -22.58
C GLY A 76 -11.60 -0.70 -22.03
N PHE A 77 -11.73 -2.01 -22.18
CA PHE A 77 -12.89 -2.76 -21.70
C PHE A 77 -13.06 -2.70 -20.18
N SER A 78 -11.97 -2.81 -19.43
CA SER A 78 -12.02 -2.72 -17.96
C SER A 78 -12.62 -1.41 -17.48
N ARG A 79 -12.33 -0.32 -18.16
CA ARG A 79 -12.87 1.01 -17.84
C ARG A 79 -14.30 1.20 -18.38
N PHE A 80 -14.61 0.59 -19.51
CA PHE A 80 -15.92 0.74 -20.12
C PHE A 80 -17.03 0.01 -19.39
N ILE A 81 -16.77 -1.15 -18.78
CA ILE A 81 -17.78 -1.90 -18.04
C ILE A 81 -18.36 -1.09 -16.87
N PRO A 82 -17.60 -0.46 -15.96
CA PRO A 82 -18.18 0.41 -14.97
C PRO A 82 -18.92 1.61 -15.55
N ARG A 83 -18.43 2.20 -16.64
CA ARG A 83 -19.14 3.27 -17.36
C ARG A 83 -20.51 2.80 -17.84
N LEU A 84 -20.57 1.60 -18.40
CA LEU A 84 -21.81 0.96 -18.83
C LEU A 84 -22.75 0.71 -17.66
N ALA A 85 -22.23 0.25 -16.52
CA ALA A 85 -23.01 0.01 -15.30
C ALA A 85 -23.71 1.27 -14.78
N TRP A 86 -23.04 2.42 -14.81
CA TRP A 86 -23.60 3.69 -14.34
C TRP A 86 -24.68 4.29 -15.29
N THR A 87 -24.98 3.63 -16.39
CA THR A 87 -26.08 4.01 -17.28
C THR A 87 -27.29 3.06 -17.17
N GLN A 88 -27.20 2.01 -16.36
CA GLN A 88 -28.22 0.97 -16.22
C GLN A 88 -28.77 0.92 -14.81
N SER A 89 -30.09 0.93 -14.70
CA SER A 89 -30.79 0.86 -13.41
C SER A 89 -30.91 -0.56 -12.84
N GLY A 90 -30.59 -1.59 -13.65
CA GLY A 90 -30.76 -2.97 -13.26
C GLY A 90 -32.21 -3.32 -12.93
N SER A 91 -32.42 -3.98 -11.80
CA SER A 91 -33.74 -4.32 -11.28
C SER A 91 -34.46 -3.15 -10.58
N LEU A 92 -33.75 -2.03 -10.33
CA LEU A 92 -34.35 -0.85 -9.72
C LEU A 92 -35.19 -0.08 -10.75
N PRO A 93 -36.34 0.50 -10.34
CA PRO A 93 -37.02 1.50 -11.17
C PRO A 93 -36.05 2.65 -11.52
N THR A 94 -36.16 3.16 -12.72
CA THR A 94 -35.21 4.19 -13.25
C THR A 94 -35.09 5.40 -12.33
N MET A 95 -36.20 5.87 -11.77
CA MET A 95 -36.20 7.03 -10.85
C MET A 95 -35.50 6.71 -9.54
N GLN A 96 -35.63 5.50 -9.01
CA GLN A 96 -34.91 5.08 -7.81
C GLN A 96 -33.41 4.97 -8.08
N ALA A 97 -33.00 4.40 -9.19
CA ALA A 97 -31.60 4.31 -9.58
C ALA A 97 -30.97 5.71 -9.71
N ARG A 98 -31.64 6.64 -10.36
CA ARG A 98 -31.17 8.04 -10.47
C ARG A 98 -31.03 8.71 -9.10
N SER A 99 -32.02 8.52 -8.23
CA SER A 99 -31.99 9.05 -6.86
C SER A 99 -30.83 8.44 -6.06
N LEU A 100 -30.60 7.13 -6.17
CA LEU A 100 -29.47 6.45 -5.56
C LEU A 100 -28.16 7.06 -6.02
N TRP A 101 -27.94 7.20 -7.32
CA TRP A 101 -26.68 7.74 -7.88
C TRP A 101 -26.43 9.17 -7.42
N GLN A 102 -27.44 10.02 -7.37
CA GLN A 102 -27.32 11.40 -6.90
C GLN A 102 -26.95 11.48 -5.41
N GLN A 103 -27.46 10.56 -4.59
CA GLN A 103 -27.22 10.54 -3.16
C GLN A 103 -25.98 9.75 -2.75
N SER A 104 -25.38 9.01 -3.66
CA SER A 104 -24.22 8.13 -3.39
C SER A 104 -22.86 8.83 -3.50
N ILE A 105 -22.84 10.15 -3.67
CA ILE A 105 -21.62 10.96 -3.73
C ILE A 105 -21.60 11.87 -2.51
N ASP A 106 -20.51 11.81 -1.74
CA ASP A 106 -20.30 12.74 -0.63
C ASP A 106 -20.00 14.14 -1.19
N PRO A 107 -20.83 15.14 -0.95
CA PRO A 107 -20.60 16.49 -1.46
C PRO A 107 -19.37 17.19 -0.86
N LYS A 108 -18.91 16.75 0.31
CA LYS A 108 -17.73 17.30 0.99
C LYS A 108 -16.43 16.66 0.53
N ARG A 109 -16.48 15.38 0.22
CA ARG A 109 -15.33 14.56 -0.18
C ARG A 109 -15.70 13.65 -1.35
N PRO A 110 -15.98 14.22 -2.52
CA PRO A 110 -16.44 13.44 -3.67
C PRO A 110 -15.37 12.46 -4.11
N LEU A 111 -15.78 11.19 -4.27
CA LEU A 111 -14.97 10.15 -4.91
C LEU A 111 -15.54 9.86 -6.29
N PRO A 112 -14.69 9.47 -7.26
CA PRO A 112 -15.18 8.92 -8.50
C PRO A 112 -16.08 7.71 -8.24
N PRO A 113 -17.22 7.57 -8.93
CA PRO A 113 -18.13 6.46 -8.69
C PRO A 113 -17.53 5.10 -9.03
N ALA A 114 -16.51 5.07 -9.89
CA ALA A 114 -15.69 3.90 -10.12
C ALA A 114 -14.25 4.28 -10.41
N ILE A 115 -13.32 3.38 -10.05
CA ILE A 115 -11.88 3.51 -10.32
C ILE A 115 -11.41 2.21 -10.95
N VAL A 116 -10.63 2.31 -12.02
CA VAL A 116 -10.00 1.17 -12.68
C VAL A 116 -8.48 1.32 -12.63
N SER A 117 -7.80 0.26 -12.25
CA SER A 117 -6.34 0.17 -12.27
C SER A 117 -5.89 -1.00 -13.17
N TYR A 118 -4.63 -1.37 -13.04
CA TYR A 118 -4.07 -2.48 -13.81
C TYR A 118 -4.67 -3.85 -13.41
N ASP A 119 -5.03 -4.02 -12.14
CA ASP A 119 -5.42 -5.30 -11.56
C ASP A 119 -6.75 -5.28 -10.80
N TYR A 120 -7.40 -4.14 -10.70
CA TYR A 120 -8.71 -4.05 -10.05
C TYR A 120 -9.64 -3.05 -10.71
N THR A 121 -10.93 -3.29 -10.49
CA THR A 121 -12.03 -2.35 -10.76
C THR A 121 -12.80 -2.18 -9.47
N MET A 122 -13.06 -0.94 -9.06
CA MET A 122 -13.73 -0.64 -7.80
C MET A 122 -14.90 0.30 -8.02
N PHE A 123 -16.07 -0.08 -7.49
CA PHE A 123 -17.26 0.77 -7.41
C PHE A 123 -17.31 1.42 -6.04
N ASN A 124 -17.53 2.73 -6.00
CA ASN A 124 -17.53 3.55 -4.80
C ASN A 124 -18.91 4.17 -4.61
N LEU A 125 -19.57 3.84 -3.51
CA LEU A 125 -20.80 4.51 -3.08
C LEU A 125 -20.62 5.01 -1.66
N SER A 126 -21.04 6.24 -1.42
CA SER A 126 -21.09 6.87 -0.11
C SER A 126 -22.50 7.36 0.13
N LEU A 127 -23.21 6.76 1.08
CA LEU A 127 -24.64 6.99 1.29
C LEU A 127 -24.86 7.89 2.51
N PRO A 128 -25.91 8.73 2.51
CA PRO A 128 -26.30 9.47 3.70
C PRO A 128 -26.53 8.56 4.90
N ASN A 129 -26.21 9.03 6.10
CA ASN A 129 -26.46 8.30 7.33
C ASN A 129 -27.96 7.98 7.51
N ASN A 130 -28.24 6.94 8.26
CA ASN A 130 -29.61 6.47 8.57
C ASN A 130 -30.48 6.11 7.35
N ARG A 131 -29.88 5.89 6.19
CA ARG A 131 -30.58 5.52 4.97
C ARG A 131 -30.34 4.04 4.64
N ASN A 132 -30.88 3.15 5.50
CA ASN A 132 -30.82 1.70 5.27
C ASN A 132 -31.59 1.25 4.02
N ASP A 133 -32.60 2.02 3.61
CA ASP A 133 -33.32 1.85 2.36
C ASP A 133 -32.38 2.04 1.15
N LEU A 134 -31.58 3.10 1.14
CA LEU A 134 -30.57 3.33 0.10
C LEU A 134 -29.48 2.27 0.10
N LEU A 135 -29.09 1.75 1.27
CA LEU A 135 -28.13 0.67 1.35
C LEU A 135 -28.65 -0.60 0.64
N LYS A 136 -29.91 -0.96 0.87
CA LYS A 136 -30.54 -2.08 0.16
C LYS A 136 -30.59 -1.86 -1.35
N GLU A 137 -30.97 -0.68 -1.80
CA GLU A 137 -30.95 -0.31 -3.21
C GLU A 137 -29.55 -0.35 -3.80
N ALA A 138 -28.55 0.17 -3.08
CA ALA A 138 -27.14 0.13 -3.49
C ALA A 138 -26.64 -1.29 -3.67
N LEU A 139 -26.92 -2.18 -2.73
CA LEU A 139 -26.52 -3.58 -2.82
C LEU A 139 -27.21 -4.28 -3.99
N SER A 140 -28.50 -4.04 -4.22
CA SER A 140 -29.22 -4.60 -5.37
C SER A 140 -28.63 -4.10 -6.69
N TRP A 141 -28.36 -2.81 -6.80
CA TRP A 141 -27.75 -2.23 -8.01
C TRP A 141 -26.35 -2.75 -8.25
N LEU A 142 -25.51 -2.85 -7.22
CA LEU A 142 -24.16 -3.41 -7.34
C LEU A 142 -24.18 -4.88 -7.78
N ALA A 143 -25.12 -5.67 -7.27
CA ALA A 143 -25.28 -7.06 -7.70
C ALA A 143 -25.66 -7.16 -9.19
N ASP A 144 -26.57 -6.31 -9.65
CA ASP A 144 -26.92 -6.25 -11.07
C ASP A 144 -25.76 -5.78 -11.95
N ALA A 145 -25.03 -4.76 -11.50
CA ALA A 145 -23.82 -4.27 -12.18
C ALA A 145 -22.74 -5.35 -12.31
N SER A 146 -22.58 -6.18 -11.28
CA SER A 146 -21.54 -7.21 -11.24
C SER A 146 -21.86 -8.50 -12.01
N GLY A 147 -23.13 -8.80 -12.30
CA GLY A 147 -23.47 -10.07 -12.92
C GLY A 147 -24.56 -10.01 -14.00
N LYS A 148 -25.23 -8.90 -14.17
CA LYS A 148 -26.45 -8.81 -15.00
C LYS A 148 -26.50 -7.56 -15.91
N LEU A 149 -25.34 -7.03 -16.31
CA LEU A 149 -25.33 -5.92 -17.27
C LEU A 149 -25.90 -6.33 -18.62
N ALA A 150 -26.76 -5.49 -19.16
CA ALA A 150 -27.17 -5.59 -20.54
C ALA A 150 -26.06 -5.06 -21.45
N ILE A 151 -25.48 -5.93 -22.24
CA ILE A 151 -24.43 -5.58 -23.22
C ILE A 151 -25.00 -5.79 -24.61
N THR A 152 -25.53 -4.70 -25.16
CA THR A 152 -26.15 -4.64 -26.48
C THR A 152 -25.61 -3.44 -27.23
N PRO A 153 -25.77 -3.38 -28.58
CA PRO A 153 -25.42 -2.17 -29.33
C PRO A 153 -26.10 -0.89 -28.78
N GLU A 154 -27.34 -0.99 -28.33
CA GLU A 154 -28.10 0.13 -27.75
C GLU A 154 -27.55 0.58 -26.42
N SER A 155 -27.25 -0.35 -25.51
CA SER A 155 -26.69 -0.02 -24.19
C SER A 155 -25.30 0.58 -24.31
N ILE A 156 -24.49 0.05 -25.21
CA ILE A 156 -23.14 0.57 -25.52
C ILE A 156 -23.23 2.00 -26.04
N ASN A 157 -24.09 2.25 -27.03
CA ASN A 157 -24.30 3.58 -27.59
C ASN A 157 -24.77 4.58 -26.53
N HIS A 158 -25.70 4.17 -25.68
CA HIS A 158 -26.16 5.01 -24.58
C HIS A 158 -25.05 5.38 -23.61
N ALA A 159 -24.19 4.43 -23.26
CA ALA A 159 -23.04 4.69 -22.38
C ALA A 159 -21.99 5.61 -23.04
N LEU A 160 -21.75 5.46 -24.36
CA LEU A 160 -20.81 6.30 -25.10
C LEU A 160 -21.28 7.76 -25.22
N GLN A 161 -22.59 8.00 -25.25
CA GLN A 161 -23.17 9.34 -25.30
C GLN A 161 -23.15 10.04 -23.92
N GLY A 162 -23.10 9.28 -22.83
CA GLY A 162 -23.08 9.79 -21.47
C GLY A 162 -21.69 10.26 -21.03
N SER A 163 -21.65 10.96 -19.90
CA SER A 163 -20.38 11.37 -19.28
C SER A 163 -19.61 10.15 -18.78
N ASP A 164 -18.31 10.17 -18.99
CA ASP A 164 -17.40 9.19 -18.40
C ASP A 164 -16.94 9.67 -17.02
N MET A 165 -17.50 9.07 -15.97
CA MET A 165 -17.18 9.38 -14.58
C MET A 165 -16.19 8.39 -13.96
N VAL A 166 -15.68 7.44 -14.74
CA VAL A 166 -14.73 6.43 -14.27
C VAL A 166 -13.34 7.03 -14.26
N ALA A 167 -12.73 7.06 -13.08
CA ALA A 167 -11.34 7.45 -12.91
C ALA A 167 -10.41 6.24 -13.05
N THR A 168 -9.13 6.53 -13.19
CA THR A 168 -8.07 5.52 -13.22
C THR A 168 -7.15 5.69 -12.02
N TRP A 169 -6.49 4.62 -11.64
CA TRP A 169 -5.38 4.70 -10.70
C TRP A 169 -4.15 4.05 -11.36
N PRO A 170 -3.00 4.74 -11.45
CA PRO A 170 -2.77 6.14 -11.03
C PRO A 170 -3.66 7.15 -11.77
N LEU A 171 -3.91 8.30 -11.15
CA LEU A 171 -4.78 9.33 -11.73
C LEU A 171 -4.22 9.88 -13.04
N ASP A 172 -2.90 10.04 -13.11
CA ASP A 172 -2.23 10.51 -14.31
C ASP A 172 -1.20 9.50 -14.81
N THR A 173 -1.65 8.60 -15.67
CA THR A 173 -0.83 7.57 -16.29
C THR A 173 0.13 8.11 -17.36
N LYS A 174 -0.02 9.38 -17.76
CA LYS A 174 0.83 10.04 -18.76
C LYS A 174 2.01 10.77 -18.14
N GLU A 175 2.04 10.94 -16.83
CA GLU A 175 3.15 11.56 -16.13
C GLU A 175 4.49 10.88 -16.41
N GLY A 176 5.52 11.68 -16.62
CA GLY A 176 6.85 11.19 -16.97
C GLY A 176 7.44 10.27 -15.91
N TRP A 177 7.18 10.58 -14.63
CA TRP A 177 7.56 9.71 -13.52
C TRP A 177 6.94 8.32 -13.62
N TRP A 178 5.63 8.24 -13.88
CA TRP A 178 4.95 6.95 -13.96
C TRP A 178 5.43 6.13 -15.16
N ARG A 179 5.62 6.77 -16.31
CA ARG A 179 6.21 6.12 -17.49
C ARG A 179 7.61 5.58 -17.22
N TYR A 180 8.42 6.36 -16.50
CA TYR A 180 9.74 5.90 -16.07
C TYR A 180 9.64 4.68 -15.14
N ARG A 181 8.71 4.72 -14.18
CA ARG A 181 8.52 3.63 -13.23
C ARG A 181 8.04 2.33 -13.88
N LEU A 182 7.32 2.42 -14.98
CA LEU A 182 6.82 1.26 -15.73
C LEU A 182 7.88 0.57 -16.58
N LYS A 183 9.03 1.17 -16.85
CA LYS A 183 10.07 0.57 -17.68
C LYS A 183 10.48 -0.80 -17.14
N GLY A 184 10.48 -1.81 -18.03
CA GLY A 184 10.80 -3.19 -17.65
C GLY A 184 9.73 -3.93 -16.87
N SER A 185 8.56 -3.32 -16.62
CA SER A 185 7.45 -3.95 -15.90
C SER A 185 6.47 -4.65 -16.84
N THR A 186 5.69 -5.58 -16.28
CA THR A 186 4.60 -6.24 -16.99
C THR A 186 3.45 -5.30 -17.35
N MET A 187 3.36 -4.15 -16.70
CA MET A 187 2.29 -3.16 -16.87
C MET A 187 2.52 -2.22 -18.06
N LEU A 188 3.73 -2.20 -18.62
CA LEU A 188 4.02 -1.36 -19.79
C LEU A 188 3.13 -1.77 -20.97
N GLY A 189 2.44 -0.80 -21.57
CA GLY A 189 1.50 -1.05 -22.66
C GLY A 189 0.06 -1.39 -22.24
N HIS A 190 -0.22 -1.44 -20.94
CA HIS A 190 -1.55 -1.75 -20.38
C HIS A 190 -2.16 -0.58 -19.61
N ASP A 191 -2.04 0.64 -20.11
CA ASP A 191 -2.54 1.85 -19.47
C ASP A 191 -4.04 1.76 -19.15
N PRO A 192 -4.48 1.86 -17.88
CA PRO A 192 -5.91 1.86 -17.54
C PRO A 192 -6.70 3.01 -18.19
N ALA A 193 -6.01 4.11 -18.53
CA ALA A 193 -6.60 5.26 -19.20
C ALA A 193 -6.50 5.19 -20.74
N ALA A 194 -6.06 4.06 -21.29
CA ALA A 194 -5.98 3.88 -22.74
C ALA A 194 -7.36 4.11 -23.40
N PRO A 195 -7.38 4.79 -24.55
CA PRO A 195 -8.63 5.00 -25.28
C PRO A 195 -9.34 3.68 -25.60
N LEU A 196 -10.65 3.70 -25.46
CA LEU A 196 -11.49 2.59 -25.87
C LEU A 196 -11.37 2.40 -27.39
N LYS A 197 -11.04 1.19 -27.80
CA LYS A 197 -10.94 0.84 -29.22
C LYS A 197 -12.34 0.74 -29.82
N GLN A 198 -12.57 1.47 -30.89
CA GLN A 198 -13.85 1.49 -31.61
C GLN A 198 -13.68 1.04 -33.06
N PRO A 199 -14.73 0.41 -33.66
CA PRO A 199 -16.01 0.05 -33.04
C PRO A 199 -15.84 -1.06 -32.00
N ILE A 200 -16.72 -1.05 -30.98
CA ILE A 200 -16.70 -2.08 -29.91
C ILE A 200 -17.32 -3.35 -30.46
N ASP A 201 -16.60 -4.44 -30.36
CA ASP A 201 -17.12 -5.78 -30.62
C ASP A 201 -17.99 -6.23 -29.44
N VAL A 202 -19.29 -6.29 -29.62
CA VAL A 202 -20.27 -6.64 -28.60
C VAL A 202 -20.02 -8.03 -28.02
N ALA A 203 -19.70 -8.99 -28.86
CA ALA A 203 -19.44 -10.36 -28.43
C ALA A 203 -18.18 -10.44 -27.56
N GLN A 204 -17.11 -9.76 -27.96
CA GLN A 204 -15.88 -9.70 -27.15
C GLN A 204 -16.09 -8.99 -25.81
N LEU A 205 -16.87 -7.93 -25.76
CA LEU A 205 -17.18 -7.23 -24.51
C LEU A 205 -18.01 -8.12 -23.56
N LYS A 206 -19.00 -8.84 -24.09
CA LYS A 206 -19.76 -9.85 -23.33
C LYS A 206 -18.85 -10.94 -22.76
N ASP A 207 -17.98 -11.49 -23.59
CA ASP A 207 -17.06 -12.56 -23.19
C ASP A 207 -16.10 -12.07 -22.10
N PHE A 208 -15.57 -10.85 -22.24
CA PHE A 208 -14.73 -10.22 -21.23
C PHE A 208 -15.45 -10.05 -19.90
N TYR A 209 -16.67 -9.52 -19.93
CA TYR A 209 -17.49 -9.35 -18.76
C TYR A 209 -17.81 -10.67 -18.06
N GLN A 210 -18.26 -11.69 -18.80
CA GLN A 210 -18.58 -13.01 -18.27
C GLN A 210 -17.35 -13.74 -17.71
N LYS A 211 -16.20 -13.60 -18.39
CA LYS A 211 -14.95 -14.23 -17.96
C LYS A 211 -14.43 -13.66 -16.65
N TRP A 212 -14.51 -12.35 -16.46
CA TRP A 212 -13.81 -11.66 -15.40
C TRP A 212 -14.69 -11.22 -14.23
N TYR A 213 -15.97 -10.94 -14.47
CA TYR A 213 -16.92 -10.55 -13.42
C TYR A 213 -17.59 -11.79 -12.80
N THR A 214 -16.78 -12.57 -12.08
CA THR A 214 -17.24 -13.75 -11.35
C THR A 214 -17.25 -13.47 -9.85
N PRO A 215 -18.26 -13.98 -9.10
CA PRO A 215 -18.41 -13.65 -7.69
C PRO A 215 -17.19 -14.04 -6.84
N ASP A 216 -16.49 -15.12 -7.16
CA ASP A 216 -15.27 -15.55 -6.47
C ASP A 216 -14.06 -14.60 -6.63
N ALA A 217 -14.17 -13.63 -7.54
CA ALA A 217 -13.18 -12.56 -7.74
C ALA A 217 -13.64 -11.20 -7.20
N MET A 218 -14.71 -11.18 -6.40
CA MET A 218 -15.31 -9.96 -5.86
C MET A 218 -15.20 -9.88 -4.34
N THR A 219 -14.97 -8.67 -3.85
CA THR A 219 -15.00 -8.34 -2.42
C THR A 219 -15.90 -7.14 -2.19
N LEU A 220 -16.89 -7.29 -1.34
CA LEU A 220 -17.82 -6.25 -0.96
C LEU A 220 -17.53 -5.79 0.47
N ILE A 221 -17.37 -4.48 0.66
CA ILE A 221 -17.03 -3.89 1.97
C ILE A 221 -18.04 -2.80 2.31
N VAL A 222 -18.58 -2.84 3.52
CA VAL A 222 -19.50 -1.84 4.06
C VAL A 222 -18.99 -1.35 5.40
N VAL A 223 -18.92 -0.02 5.56
CA VAL A 223 -18.55 0.64 6.82
C VAL A 223 -19.60 1.71 7.12
N GLY A 224 -20.23 1.64 8.29
CA GLY A 224 -21.21 2.64 8.69
C GLY A 224 -22.03 2.23 9.90
N ASN A 225 -22.92 3.12 10.32
CA ASN A 225 -23.90 2.81 11.36
C ASN A 225 -25.00 1.91 10.80
N VAL A 226 -24.69 0.63 10.73
CA VAL A 226 -25.55 -0.41 10.18
C VAL A 226 -25.63 -1.60 11.15
N ASP A 227 -26.64 -2.41 11.02
CA ASP A 227 -26.73 -3.71 11.68
C ASP A 227 -25.98 -4.74 10.81
N SER A 228 -24.85 -5.23 11.29
CA SER A 228 -23.98 -6.13 10.52
C SER A 228 -24.68 -7.42 10.08
N ARG A 229 -25.55 -7.96 10.92
CA ARG A 229 -26.29 -9.19 10.62
C ARG A 229 -27.30 -8.96 9.48
N SER A 230 -28.05 -7.88 9.57
CA SER A 230 -29.02 -7.50 8.52
C SER A 230 -28.32 -7.24 7.20
N VAL A 231 -27.16 -6.57 7.23
CA VAL A 231 -26.34 -6.33 6.03
C VAL A 231 -25.83 -7.63 5.43
N ALA A 232 -25.31 -8.55 6.24
CA ALA A 232 -24.85 -9.86 5.78
C ALA A 232 -25.99 -10.67 5.13
N GLU A 233 -27.17 -10.69 5.73
CA GLU A 233 -28.36 -11.32 5.16
C GLU A 233 -28.76 -10.69 3.83
N GLN A 234 -28.72 -9.37 3.73
CA GLN A 234 -29.03 -8.65 2.49
C GLN A 234 -27.99 -8.91 1.40
N ILE A 235 -26.71 -9.00 1.74
CA ILE A 235 -25.64 -9.38 0.80
C ILE A 235 -25.88 -10.78 0.25
N ASN A 236 -26.19 -11.75 1.10
CA ASN A 236 -26.49 -13.10 0.65
C ASN A 236 -27.72 -13.15 -0.27
N LYS A 237 -28.75 -12.39 0.05
CA LYS A 237 -29.97 -12.31 -0.74
C LYS A 237 -29.75 -11.69 -2.12
N THR A 238 -28.91 -10.66 -2.22
CA THR A 238 -28.69 -9.92 -3.47
C THR A 238 -27.60 -10.51 -4.34
N PHE A 239 -26.48 -10.98 -3.76
CA PHE A 239 -25.32 -11.48 -4.47
C PHE A 239 -25.26 -13.01 -4.55
N GLY A 240 -26.04 -13.72 -3.73
CA GLY A 240 -25.97 -15.17 -3.64
C GLY A 240 -26.34 -15.92 -4.92
N ASP A 241 -27.14 -15.31 -5.78
CA ASP A 241 -27.58 -15.88 -7.06
C ASP A 241 -26.64 -15.59 -8.23
N LEU A 242 -25.60 -14.77 -8.02
CA LEU A 242 -24.62 -14.50 -9.05
C LEU A 242 -23.89 -15.77 -9.47
N LYS A 243 -23.75 -15.97 -10.75
CA LYS A 243 -23.13 -17.16 -11.36
C LYS A 243 -21.74 -16.84 -11.90
N GLY A 244 -21.00 -17.87 -12.13
CA GLY A 244 -19.66 -17.83 -12.71
C GLY A 244 -18.58 -18.19 -11.69
N LYS A 245 -17.49 -18.71 -12.23
CA LYS A 245 -16.29 -19.06 -11.48
C LYS A 245 -15.08 -18.62 -12.28
N ARG A 246 -14.10 -18.03 -11.60
CA ARG A 246 -12.85 -17.63 -12.24
C ARG A 246 -12.07 -18.88 -12.63
N GLU A 247 -11.91 -19.11 -13.94
CA GLU A 247 -11.15 -20.22 -14.49
C GLU A 247 -9.69 -19.86 -14.73
N THR A 248 -9.46 -18.64 -15.17
CA THR A 248 -8.11 -18.11 -15.45
C THR A 248 -7.76 -17.04 -14.43
N PRO A 249 -6.62 -17.14 -13.73
CA PRO A 249 -6.17 -16.07 -12.86
C PRO A 249 -5.98 -14.76 -13.65
N ALA A 250 -6.34 -13.63 -13.05
CA ALA A 250 -6.00 -12.33 -13.61
C ALA A 250 -4.49 -12.12 -13.59
N ALA A 251 -3.97 -11.38 -14.57
CA ALA A 251 -2.56 -11.03 -14.61
C ALA A 251 -2.16 -10.22 -13.37
N VAL A 252 -1.02 -10.57 -12.77
CA VAL A 252 -0.50 -9.90 -11.59
C VAL A 252 0.45 -8.78 -12.02
N PRO A 253 0.19 -7.53 -11.60
CA PRO A 253 1.08 -6.43 -11.91
C PRO A 253 2.40 -6.57 -11.14
N THR A 254 3.51 -6.36 -11.84
CA THR A 254 4.84 -6.36 -11.22
C THR A 254 5.63 -5.15 -11.70
N LEU A 255 6.23 -4.44 -10.74
CA LEU A 255 7.21 -3.39 -11.03
C LEU A 255 8.62 -3.96 -10.95
N SER A 256 9.47 -3.53 -11.88
CA SER A 256 10.90 -3.81 -11.78
C SER A 256 11.52 -3.01 -10.62
N PRO A 257 12.64 -3.47 -10.05
CA PRO A 257 13.43 -2.66 -9.13
C PRO A 257 13.78 -1.31 -9.76
N LEU A 258 13.91 -0.27 -8.93
CA LEU A 258 14.34 1.04 -9.39
C LEU A 258 15.73 0.95 -10.01
N PRO A 259 15.95 1.49 -11.22
CA PRO A 259 17.28 1.58 -11.79
C PRO A 259 18.15 2.56 -10.97
N THR A 260 19.41 2.25 -10.80
CA THR A 260 20.37 3.12 -10.09
C THR A 260 21.00 4.20 -10.97
N VAL A 261 20.81 4.11 -12.29
CA VAL A 261 21.30 5.13 -13.23
C VAL A 261 20.48 6.42 -13.05
N PRO A 262 21.12 7.58 -12.80
CA PRO A 262 20.43 8.85 -12.67
C PRO A 262 19.65 9.22 -13.92
N VAL A 263 18.46 9.80 -13.72
CA VAL A 263 17.57 10.19 -14.82
C VAL A 263 16.97 11.56 -14.59
N SER A 264 16.83 12.34 -15.68
CA SER A 264 16.06 13.58 -15.73
C SER A 264 14.76 13.34 -16.50
N ILE A 265 13.67 13.87 -15.96
CA ILE A 265 12.32 13.78 -16.53
C ILE A 265 11.75 15.17 -16.65
N MET A 266 11.46 15.61 -17.88
CA MET A 266 10.80 16.88 -18.16
C MET A 266 9.28 16.72 -17.99
N THR A 267 8.67 17.52 -17.13
CA THR A 267 7.23 17.39 -16.82
C THR A 267 6.59 18.75 -16.51
N ASN A 268 5.28 18.86 -16.70
CA ASN A 268 4.48 19.98 -16.24
C ASN A 268 3.99 19.84 -14.79
N ALA A 269 4.28 18.68 -14.15
CA ALA A 269 3.82 18.40 -12.80
C ALA A 269 4.56 19.17 -11.71
N VAL A 270 5.74 19.70 -12.02
CA VAL A 270 6.58 20.47 -11.08
C VAL A 270 6.76 21.90 -11.54
N ARG A 271 6.89 22.83 -10.57
CA ARG A 271 7.13 24.26 -10.84
C ARG A 271 8.60 24.63 -10.76
N GLN A 272 9.38 23.85 -10.06
CA GLN A 272 10.83 23.95 -9.94
C GLN A 272 11.43 22.55 -9.92
N ASP A 273 12.74 22.44 -9.91
CA ASP A 273 13.42 21.15 -9.89
C ASP A 273 13.04 20.37 -8.65
N LYS A 274 12.68 19.10 -8.84
CA LYS A 274 12.41 18.13 -7.77
C LYS A 274 13.32 16.93 -7.94
N LEU A 275 14.32 16.85 -7.09
CA LEU A 275 15.23 15.70 -7.03
C LEU A 275 14.74 14.72 -5.98
N SER A 276 14.53 13.48 -6.40
CA SER A 276 14.15 12.37 -5.51
C SER A 276 15.32 11.41 -5.35
N ILE A 277 15.75 11.21 -4.11
CA ILE A 277 16.69 10.17 -3.71
C ILE A 277 15.84 8.97 -3.30
N MET A 278 15.84 7.92 -4.10
CA MET A 278 14.85 6.84 -4.02
C MET A 278 15.48 5.48 -3.79
N TRP A 279 14.76 4.65 -3.06
CA TRP A 279 15.06 3.21 -2.93
C TRP A 279 13.77 2.41 -2.87
N ASP A 280 13.82 1.16 -3.23
CA ASP A 280 12.71 0.23 -3.14
C ASP A 280 13.15 -1.17 -2.74
N ALA A 281 12.18 -1.93 -2.25
CA ALA A 281 12.33 -3.34 -1.92
C ALA A 281 11.02 -4.09 -2.18
N PRO A 282 11.05 -5.42 -2.34
CA PRO A 282 9.83 -6.20 -2.36
C PRO A 282 9.02 -5.97 -1.08
N TRP A 283 7.71 -5.73 -1.22
CA TRP A 283 6.84 -5.60 -0.07
C TRP A 283 6.65 -6.95 0.62
N GLN A 284 6.75 -6.96 1.93
CA GLN A 284 6.50 -8.15 2.75
C GLN A 284 5.13 -8.04 3.42
N PRO A 285 4.23 -9.00 3.22
CA PRO A 285 2.95 -9.03 3.93
C PRO A 285 3.13 -8.99 5.44
N ILE A 286 2.18 -8.36 6.15
CA ILE A 286 2.20 -8.23 7.60
C ILE A 286 1.12 -9.11 8.18
N ARG A 287 1.48 -10.33 8.62
CA ARG A 287 0.56 -11.36 9.14
C ARG A 287 0.91 -11.84 10.55
N ASP A 288 2.08 -11.49 11.04
CA ASP A 288 2.54 -11.86 12.38
C ASP A 288 3.18 -10.68 13.11
N SER A 289 3.40 -10.85 14.40
CA SER A 289 3.95 -9.81 15.26
C SER A 289 5.38 -9.40 14.88
N ALA A 290 6.19 -10.34 14.40
CA ALA A 290 7.56 -10.05 13.99
C ALA A 290 7.59 -9.17 12.74
N ALA A 291 6.75 -9.46 11.73
CA ALA A 291 6.63 -8.64 10.54
C ALA A 291 6.12 -7.23 10.88
N LEU A 292 5.16 -7.11 11.80
CA LEU A 292 4.62 -5.84 12.26
C LEU A 292 5.69 -5.01 12.97
N GLN A 293 6.47 -5.61 13.87
CA GLN A 293 7.55 -4.93 14.58
C GLN A 293 8.67 -4.47 13.64
N ARG A 294 9.05 -5.30 12.64
CA ARG A 294 10.01 -4.88 11.62
C ARG A 294 9.50 -3.67 10.83
N TYR A 295 8.24 -3.71 10.41
CA TYR A 295 7.63 -2.57 9.72
C TYR A 295 7.65 -1.30 10.57
N TRP A 296 7.25 -1.38 11.83
CA TRP A 296 7.28 -0.24 12.75
C TRP A 296 8.68 0.31 13.00
N ARG A 297 9.67 -0.58 13.15
CA ARG A 297 11.07 -0.16 13.30
C ARG A 297 11.55 0.60 12.08
N ASP A 298 11.30 0.05 10.92
CA ASP A 298 11.75 0.63 9.65
C ASP A 298 11.05 1.97 9.37
N ASP A 299 9.77 2.04 9.64
CA ASP A 299 8.97 3.26 9.51
C ASP A 299 9.44 4.35 10.49
N LEU A 300 9.67 3.99 11.74
CA LEU A 300 10.14 4.91 12.76
C LEU A 300 11.56 5.43 12.49
N ALA A 301 12.43 4.56 12.00
CA ALA A 301 13.79 4.94 11.60
C ALA A 301 13.78 5.96 10.46
N ARG A 302 12.92 5.77 9.46
CA ARG A 302 12.76 6.73 8.35
C ARG A 302 12.18 8.06 8.82
N GLU A 303 11.20 8.04 9.70
CA GLU A 303 10.64 9.25 10.31
C GLU A 303 11.70 10.03 11.08
N ALA A 304 12.49 9.33 11.91
CA ALA A 304 13.58 9.91 12.67
C ALA A 304 14.66 10.54 11.77
N LEU A 305 15.02 9.84 10.69
CA LEU A 305 15.98 10.33 9.69
C LEU A 305 15.50 11.62 9.05
N PHE A 306 14.27 11.63 8.57
CA PHE A 306 13.69 12.80 7.92
C PHE A 306 13.65 14.00 8.86
N TRP A 307 13.22 13.79 10.08
CA TRP A 307 13.17 14.83 11.12
C TRP A 307 14.55 15.39 11.44
N HIS A 308 15.54 14.51 11.57
CA HIS A 308 16.93 14.90 11.82
C HIS A 308 17.46 15.80 10.70
N VAL A 309 17.29 15.39 9.44
CA VAL A 309 17.73 16.16 8.29
C VAL A 309 17.02 17.51 8.23
N GLN A 310 15.71 17.53 8.41
CA GLN A 310 14.92 18.77 8.41
C GLN A 310 15.36 19.75 9.50
N GLN A 311 15.60 19.28 10.71
CA GLN A 311 16.10 20.13 11.79
C GLN A 311 17.51 20.66 11.53
N SER A 312 18.37 19.83 10.97
CA SER A 312 19.73 20.23 10.62
C SER A 312 19.75 21.34 9.56
N LEU A 313 18.91 21.23 8.54
CA LEU A 313 18.75 22.28 7.54
C LEU A 313 18.26 23.60 8.18
N GLY A 314 17.30 23.54 9.10
CA GLY A 314 16.80 24.70 9.82
C GLY A 314 17.87 25.37 10.70
N LYS A 315 18.63 24.60 11.45
CA LYS A 315 19.73 25.09 12.30
C LYS A 315 20.84 25.77 11.49
N ASN A 316 21.11 25.30 10.30
CA ASN A 316 22.14 25.82 9.41
C ASN A 316 21.63 26.96 8.49
N ASN A 317 20.39 27.46 8.71
CA ASN A 317 19.77 28.50 7.91
C ASN A 317 19.81 28.26 6.39
N VAL A 318 19.70 27.02 5.98
CA VAL A 318 19.62 26.66 4.56
C VAL A 318 18.29 27.18 4.01
N LYS A 319 18.39 28.04 2.98
CA LYS A 319 17.24 28.68 2.33
C LYS A 319 17.02 28.07 0.95
N ASP A 320 15.83 28.32 0.42
CA ASP A 320 15.44 27.91 -0.93
C ASP A 320 15.56 26.39 -1.17
N ILE A 321 15.17 25.62 -0.16
CA ILE A 321 15.06 24.17 -0.21
C ILE A 321 13.74 23.73 0.41
N GLY A 322 12.97 22.96 -0.35
CA GLY A 322 11.85 22.18 0.18
C GLY A 322 12.30 20.74 0.41
N LEU A 323 12.07 20.21 1.60
CA LEU A 323 12.37 18.82 1.90
C LEU A 323 11.07 18.07 2.11
N GLY A 324 10.90 16.94 1.40
CA GLY A 324 9.78 16.04 1.54
C GLY A 324 10.24 14.61 1.74
N PHE A 325 9.38 13.81 2.32
CA PHE A 325 9.59 12.38 2.48
C PHE A 325 8.33 11.63 2.10
N ASP A 326 8.47 10.56 1.33
CA ASP A 326 7.35 9.76 0.84
C ASP A 326 7.72 8.28 0.84
N CYS A 327 6.87 7.46 1.44
CA CYS A 327 6.94 6.01 1.35
C CYS A 327 5.58 5.48 0.93
N ARG A 328 5.57 4.58 -0.03
CA ARG A 328 4.34 3.94 -0.51
C ARG A 328 4.59 2.52 -0.95
N VAL A 329 3.55 1.73 -0.93
CA VAL A 329 3.54 0.41 -1.54
C VAL A 329 2.86 0.51 -2.90
N LEU A 330 3.58 0.14 -3.94
CA LEU A 330 3.12 0.17 -5.32
C LEU A 330 3.32 -1.23 -5.92
N TYR A 331 2.22 -1.91 -6.21
CA TYR A 331 2.26 -3.23 -6.86
C TYR A 331 3.34 -4.15 -6.26
N GLN A 332 3.22 -4.40 -4.96
CA GLN A 332 4.10 -5.26 -4.15
C GLN A 332 5.57 -4.80 -4.03
N ARG A 333 5.84 -3.54 -4.32
CA ARG A 333 7.13 -2.92 -4.01
C ARG A 333 6.95 -1.78 -3.00
N ALA A 334 7.71 -1.82 -1.92
CA ALA A 334 7.83 -0.73 -0.97
C ALA A 334 8.87 0.26 -1.49
N GLN A 335 8.43 1.47 -1.81
CA GLN A 335 9.24 2.53 -2.39
C GLN A 335 9.27 3.73 -1.47
N CYS A 336 10.46 4.23 -1.17
CA CYS A 336 10.66 5.44 -0.38
C CYS A 336 11.48 6.47 -1.17
N ALA A 337 11.24 7.76 -0.87
CA ALA A 337 12.00 8.86 -1.46
C ALA A 337 12.22 9.98 -0.45
N ILE A 338 13.40 10.55 -0.47
CA ILE A 338 13.67 11.88 0.07
C ILE A 338 13.63 12.83 -1.12
N ASN A 339 12.71 13.79 -1.07
CA ASN A 339 12.47 14.75 -2.14
C ASN A 339 13.10 16.09 -1.78
N ILE A 340 13.83 16.67 -2.71
CA ILE A 340 14.45 18.00 -2.62
C ILE A 340 13.82 18.87 -3.69
N ASP A 341 13.02 19.84 -3.28
CA ASP A 341 12.50 20.90 -4.17
C ASP A 341 13.48 22.08 -4.12
N SER A 342 13.96 22.52 -5.28
CA SER A 342 15.04 23.49 -5.36
C SER A 342 14.99 24.30 -6.65
N PRO A 343 15.37 25.60 -6.60
CA PRO A 343 15.77 26.31 -7.82
C PRO A 343 16.94 25.58 -8.49
N GLY A 344 16.97 25.56 -9.83
CA GLY A 344 17.96 24.81 -10.60
C GLY A 344 19.41 25.20 -10.29
N GLU A 345 19.68 26.51 -10.11
CA GLU A 345 21.00 27.02 -9.77
C GLU A 345 21.50 26.62 -8.39
N ARG A 346 20.61 26.17 -7.50
CA ARG A 346 20.94 25.71 -6.14
C ARG A 346 20.86 24.18 -5.97
N LEU A 347 20.44 23.47 -6.98
CA LEU A 347 20.12 22.03 -6.86
C LEU A 347 21.33 21.22 -6.39
N ASN A 348 22.49 21.40 -6.99
CA ASN A 348 23.69 20.67 -6.61
C ASN A 348 24.15 21.01 -5.19
N ASN A 349 24.09 22.30 -4.80
CA ASN A 349 24.39 22.70 -3.42
C ASN A 349 23.40 22.11 -2.42
N ASN A 350 22.10 22.13 -2.73
CA ASN A 350 21.08 21.55 -1.87
C ASN A 350 21.22 20.03 -1.74
N LEU A 351 21.53 19.34 -2.83
CA LEU A 351 21.90 17.92 -2.77
C LEU A 351 23.11 17.69 -1.87
N SER A 352 24.13 18.52 -1.97
CA SER A 352 25.34 18.41 -1.14
C SER A 352 25.04 18.51 0.35
N VAL A 353 24.19 19.47 0.74
CA VAL A 353 23.81 19.66 2.14
C VAL A 353 23.04 18.44 2.68
N VAL A 354 22.06 17.97 1.93
CA VAL A 354 21.28 16.79 2.33
C VAL A 354 22.15 15.55 2.39
N SER A 355 23.01 15.32 1.39
CA SER A 355 23.92 14.17 1.32
C SER A 355 24.88 14.11 2.52
N ARG A 356 25.42 15.26 2.94
CA ARG A 356 26.29 15.33 4.13
C ARG A 356 25.56 14.89 5.40
N GLU A 357 24.33 15.34 5.56
CA GLU A 357 23.50 14.95 6.74
C GLU A 357 23.17 13.46 6.71
N LEU A 358 22.82 12.92 5.55
CA LEU A 358 22.57 11.47 5.40
C LEU A 358 23.84 10.65 5.69
N ALA A 359 25.00 11.07 5.20
CA ALA A 359 26.27 10.41 5.49
C ALA A 359 26.62 10.45 6.98
N LYS A 360 26.39 11.57 7.66
CA LYS A 360 26.60 11.67 9.12
C LYS A 360 25.72 10.69 9.89
N VAL A 361 24.45 10.55 9.53
CA VAL A 361 23.54 9.60 10.19
C VAL A 361 23.99 8.16 9.92
N ARG A 362 24.37 7.85 8.68
CA ARG A 362 24.91 6.52 8.36
C ARG A 362 26.13 6.17 9.22
N ASP A 363 27.06 7.08 9.36
CA ASP A 363 28.35 6.84 9.99
C ASP A 363 28.28 6.96 11.53
N ASN A 364 27.54 7.93 12.06
CA ASN A 364 27.50 8.25 13.49
C ASN A 364 26.18 7.89 14.17
N GLY A 365 25.12 7.57 13.41
CA GLY A 365 23.79 7.33 13.93
C GLY A 365 23.03 8.61 14.32
N LEU A 366 21.81 8.42 14.78
CA LEU A 366 20.97 9.46 15.35
C LEU A 366 21.42 9.77 16.79
N PRO A 367 21.34 11.04 17.22
CA PRO A 367 21.58 11.40 18.62
C PRO A 367 20.56 10.73 19.55
N GLN A 368 21.00 10.29 20.72
CA GLN A 368 20.13 9.68 21.74
C GLN A 368 18.97 10.63 22.15
N GLU A 369 19.24 11.92 22.26
CA GLU A 369 18.23 12.91 22.61
C GLU A 369 17.09 13.00 21.59
N GLU A 370 17.41 12.93 20.30
CA GLU A 370 16.38 12.91 19.23
C GLU A 370 15.56 11.63 19.27
N PHE A 371 16.19 10.49 19.53
CA PHE A 371 15.51 9.22 19.74
C PHE A 371 14.55 9.29 20.94
N ASP A 372 15.01 9.79 22.08
CA ASP A 372 14.19 9.90 23.28
C ASP A 372 12.96 10.81 23.06
N ALA A 373 13.14 11.92 22.33
CA ALA A 373 12.06 12.83 21.97
C ALA A 373 11.03 12.14 21.05
N LEU A 374 11.50 11.33 20.09
CA LEU A 374 10.62 10.57 19.20
C LEU A 374 9.81 9.53 19.97
N ILE A 375 10.44 8.77 20.87
CA ILE A 375 9.74 7.76 21.69
C ILE A 375 8.70 8.43 22.60
N ALA A 376 9.02 9.58 23.21
CA ALA A 376 8.08 10.33 24.01
C ALA A 376 6.85 10.78 23.19
N GLN A 377 7.07 11.27 21.96
CA GLN A 377 5.99 11.65 21.05
C GLN A 377 5.11 10.45 20.69
N LYS A 378 5.71 9.32 20.31
CA LYS A 378 4.96 8.10 19.96
C LYS A 378 4.18 7.52 21.14
N SER A 379 4.72 7.62 22.34
CA SER A 379 4.02 7.22 23.57
C SER A 379 2.79 8.10 23.83
N LEU A 380 2.88 9.42 23.59
CA LEU A 380 1.72 10.32 23.69
C LEU A 380 0.65 10.02 22.63
N GLU A 381 1.06 9.74 21.40
CA GLU A 381 0.15 9.31 20.33
C GLU A 381 -0.59 8.03 20.73
N LEU A 382 0.12 7.07 21.30
CA LEU A 382 -0.47 5.81 21.78
C LEU A 382 -1.48 6.01 22.90
N GLN A 383 -1.21 6.94 23.84
CA GLN A 383 -2.17 7.30 24.90
C GLN A 383 -3.47 7.88 24.35
N LYS A 384 -3.43 8.51 23.18
CA LYS A 384 -4.60 9.10 22.50
C LYS A 384 -5.28 8.15 21.52
N LEU A 385 -4.80 6.92 21.40
CA LEU A 385 -5.25 5.97 20.36
C LEU A 385 -6.76 5.83 20.30
N PHE A 386 -7.41 5.53 21.43
CA PHE A 386 -8.86 5.30 21.46
C PHE A 386 -9.66 6.55 21.16
N ALA A 387 -9.21 7.71 21.66
CA ALA A 387 -9.85 8.99 21.34
C ALA A 387 -9.70 9.36 19.86
N THR A 388 -8.56 9.06 19.27
CA THR A 388 -8.31 9.23 17.82
C THR A 388 -9.20 8.30 17.00
N TYR A 389 -9.24 7.02 17.36
CA TYR A 389 -10.11 6.04 16.70
C TYR A 389 -11.58 6.44 16.78
N ALA A 390 -12.06 6.91 17.93
CA ALA A 390 -13.42 7.36 18.12
C ALA A 390 -13.82 8.56 17.22
N ARG A 391 -12.85 9.32 16.73
CA ARG A 391 -13.05 10.47 15.83
C ARG A 391 -12.73 10.19 14.37
N THR A 392 -12.29 8.98 14.05
CA THR A 392 -11.95 8.62 12.68
C THR A 392 -13.23 8.39 11.88
N ASP A 393 -13.39 9.14 10.80
CA ASP A 393 -14.56 9.06 9.93
C ASP A 393 -14.65 7.74 9.18
N THR A 394 -15.84 7.34 8.79
CA THR A 394 -16.10 6.06 8.10
C THR A 394 -15.38 5.93 6.77
N ASP A 395 -15.22 7.01 6.02
CA ASP A 395 -14.46 7.01 4.76
C ASP A 395 -12.96 6.74 4.98
N ILE A 396 -12.40 7.25 6.07
CA ILE A 396 -11.00 6.97 6.46
C ILE A 396 -10.85 5.51 6.87
N LEU A 397 -11.78 4.98 7.68
CA LEU A 397 -11.79 3.57 8.06
C LEU A 397 -11.89 2.65 6.83
N MET A 398 -12.74 2.99 5.88
CA MET A 398 -12.85 2.29 4.60
C MET A 398 -11.53 2.32 3.83
N SER A 399 -10.92 3.49 3.70
CA SER A 399 -9.65 3.67 2.97
C SER A 399 -8.51 2.89 3.62
N GLN A 400 -8.44 2.87 4.93
CA GLN A 400 -7.47 2.07 5.68
C GLN A 400 -7.65 0.57 5.42
N ARG A 401 -8.90 0.09 5.46
CA ARG A 401 -9.21 -1.32 5.18
C ARG A 401 -8.83 -1.73 3.76
N MET A 402 -9.15 -0.88 2.80
CA MET A 402 -8.78 -1.13 1.40
C MET A 402 -7.26 -1.25 1.22
N ARG A 403 -6.48 -0.38 1.83
CA ARG A 403 -5.01 -0.46 1.80
C ARG A 403 -4.48 -1.73 2.44
N SER A 404 -5.02 -2.11 3.59
CA SER A 404 -4.63 -3.35 4.27
C SER A 404 -4.89 -4.57 3.41
N LEU A 405 -6.04 -4.64 2.74
CA LEU A 405 -6.36 -5.73 1.83
C LEU A 405 -5.42 -5.77 0.62
N GLN A 406 -5.14 -4.63 0.00
CA GLN A 406 -4.24 -4.53 -1.15
C GLN A 406 -2.81 -4.93 -0.78
N ASN A 407 -2.34 -4.59 0.42
CA ASN A 407 -0.99 -4.82 0.89
C ASN A 407 -0.84 -6.10 1.73
N GLN A 408 -1.88 -6.89 1.85
CA GLN A 408 -1.88 -8.12 2.65
C GLN A 408 -1.43 -7.88 4.10
N VAL A 409 -2.01 -6.87 4.73
CA VAL A 409 -1.81 -6.53 6.14
C VAL A 409 -3.02 -6.99 6.93
N VAL A 410 -2.79 -7.72 8.02
CA VAL A 410 -3.85 -8.06 8.97
C VAL A 410 -4.15 -6.83 9.84
N ASP A 411 -5.39 -6.33 9.76
CA ASP A 411 -5.87 -5.31 10.68
C ASP A 411 -6.18 -5.94 12.03
N ILE A 412 -5.64 -5.36 13.09
CA ILE A 412 -5.82 -5.80 14.47
C ILE A 412 -6.71 -4.82 15.24
N ALA A 413 -7.35 -5.31 16.30
CA ALA A 413 -8.15 -4.47 17.17
C ALA A 413 -7.30 -3.38 17.82
N PRO A 414 -7.87 -2.17 18.11
CA PRO A 414 -7.15 -1.10 18.81
C PRO A 414 -6.50 -1.55 20.12
N GLU A 415 -7.13 -2.46 20.86
CA GLU A 415 -6.60 -3.01 22.12
C GLU A 415 -5.34 -3.86 21.88
N GLN A 416 -5.33 -4.69 20.85
CA GLN A 416 -4.16 -5.48 20.48
C GLN A 416 -3.05 -4.57 19.95
N TYR A 417 -3.41 -3.57 19.13
CA TYR A 417 -2.45 -2.57 18.66
C TYR A 417 -1.78 -1.83 19.83
N GLN A 418 -2.56 -1.38 20.80
CA GLN A 418 -2.03 -0.68 21.98
C GLN A 418 -1.01 -1.54 22.72
N LYS A 419 -1.34 -2.81 22.97
CA LYS A 419 -0.46 -3.76 23.66
C LYS A 419 0.85 -3.95 22.90
N LEU A 420 0.75 -4.35 21.63
CA LEU A 420 1.93 -4.63 20.79
C LEU A 420 2.79 -3.39 20.56
N ARG A 421 2.17 -2.23 20.37
CA ARG A 421 2.89 -0.97 20.17
C ARG A 421 3.61 -0.52 21.44
N GLN A 422 2.99 -0.68 22.60
CA GLN A 422 3.63 -0.36 23.87
C GLN A 422 4.85 -1.26 24.12
N GLU A 423 4.72 -2.56 23.90
CA GLU A 423 5.82 -3.52 24.01
C GLU A 423 6.96 -3.15 23.04
N PHE A 424 6.63 -2.80 21.81
CA PHE A 424 7.59 -2.35 20.80
C PHE A 424 8.34 -1.09 21.24
N LEU A 425 7.62 -0.05 21.66
CA LEU A 425 8.25 1.21 22.12
C LEU A 425 9.14 1.01 23.33
N ASN A 426 8.76 0.12 24.25
CA ASN A 426 9.55 -0.19 25.45
C ASN A 426 10.84 -0.96 25.12
N SER A 427 10.83 -1.77 24.07
CA SER A 427 11.98 -2.60 23.69
C SER A 427 12.92 -1.93 22.70
N LEU A 428 12.49 -0.85 22.05
CA LEU A 428 13.25 -0.18 21.00
C LEU A 428 14.41 0.63 21.58
N THR A 429 15.57 0.54 20.94
CA THR A 429 16.76 1.31 21.28
C THR A 429 17.22 2.15 20.08
N VAL A 430 17.99 3.21 20.35
CA VAL A 430 18.60 4.01 19.29
C VAL A 430 19.53 3.18 18.43
N ASP A 431 20.23 2.22 19.00
CA ASP A 431 21.16 1.33 18.26
C ASP A 431 20.42 0.48 17.23
N MET A 432 19.23 -0.02 17.56
CA MET A 432 18.39 -0.78 16.63
C MET A 432 17.98 0.07 15.41
N LEU A 433 17.60 1.33 15.62
CA LEU A 433 17.30 2.26 14.53
C LEU A 433 18.53 2.61 13.73
N ASN A 434 19.64 2.85 14.38
CA ASN A 434 20.90 3.22 13.73
C ASN A 434 21.46 2.08 12.88
N GLN A 435 21.32 0.83 13.31
CA GLN A 435 21.70 -0.34 12.53
C GLN A 435 20.89 -0.42 11.23
N TYR A 436 19.57 -0.25 11.31
CA TYR A 436 18.72 -0.22 10.14
C TYR A 436 19.09 0.93 9.19
N LEU A 437 19.26 2.16 9.73
CA LEU A 437 19.60 3.33 8.93
C LEU A 437 20.96 3.19 8.25
N ARG A 438 21.96 2.61 8.93
CA ARG A 438 23.27 2.32 8.33
C ARG A 438 23.13 1.38 7.14
N GLN A 439 22.33 0.33 7.28
CA GLN A 439 22.04 -0.60 6.21
C GLN A 439 21.34 0.09 5.03
N GLN A 440 20.30 0.88 5.30
CA GLN A 440 19.55 1.59 4.27
C GLN A 440 20.38 2.63 3.54
N LEU A 441 21.16 3.43 4.26
CA LEU A 441 22.00 4.49 3.69
C LEU A 441 23.27 4.00 3.04
N SER A 442 23.58 2.72 3.16
CA SER A 442 24.73 2.07 2.51
C SER A 442 24.38 1.35 1.21
N GLN A 443 23.07 1.27 0.87
CA GLN A 443 22.63 0.67 -0.40
C GLN A 443 22.68 1.68 -1.55
N ASP A 444 22.71 1.18 -2.76
CA ASP A 444 22.58 2.03 -3.95
C ASP A 444 21.18 2.65 -4.00
N MET A 445 21.15 3.95 -4.27
CA MET A 445 19.90 4.72 -4.40
C MET A 445 19.78 5.31 -5.79
N ALA A 446 18.55 5.43 -6.27
CA ALA A 446 18.24 6.07 -7.54
C ALA A 446 18.12 7.58 -7.37
N LEU A 447 18.75 8.35 -8.23
CA LEU A 447 18.55 9.81 -8.34
C LEU A 447 17.61 10.10 -9.51
N VAL A 448 16.44 10.62 -9.21
CA VAL A 448 15.43 10.96 -10.22
C VAL A 448 15.11 12.45 -10.12
N LEU A 449 15.45 13.18 -11.17
CA LEU A 449 15.17 14.60 -11.26
C LEU A 449 13.96 14.84 -12.14
N GLN A 450 12.94 15.50 -11.60
CA GLN A 450 11.82 16.05 -12.37
C GLN A 450 12.04 17.55 -12.55
N GLN A 451 12.04 18.00 -13.81
CA GLN A 451 12.25 19.40 -14.18
C GLN A 451 11.03 19.96 -14.91
N PRO A 452 10.71 21.24 -14.72
CA PRO A 452 9.68 21.91 -15.51
C PRO A 452 10.01 21.84 -17.02
N LYS A 453 9.00 21.59 -17.84
CA LYS A 453 9.17 21.65 -19.30
C LYS A 453 9.58 23.06 -19.73
N GLY A 454 10.52 23.13 -20.65
CA GLY A 454 11.06 24.38 -21.18
C GLY A 454 12.32 24.87 -20.48
N GLU A 455 12.68 24.30 -19.33
CA GLU A 455 13.97 24.54 -18.69
C GLU A 455 15.09 23.73 -19.37
N PRO A 456 16.33 24.23 -19.35
CA PRO A 456 17.47 23.42 -19.81
C PRO A 456 17.62 22.14 -19.01
N GLU A 457 17.90 21.05 -19.70
CA GLU A 457 18.14 19.77 -19.04
C GLU A 457 19.39 19.86 -18.13
N TYR A 458 19.23 19.43 -16.87
CA TYR A 458 20.29 19.47 -15.89
C TYR A 458 21.34 18.38 -16.18
N ASN A 459 22.61 18.69 -15.87
CA ASN A 459 23.69 17.70 -15.99
C ASN A 459 23.63 16.66 -14.86
N MET A 460 23.00 15.54 -15.13
CA MET A 460 22.85 14.45 -14.14
C MET A 460 24.17 13.84 -13.70
N LYS A 461 25.22 13.93 -14.51
CA LYS A 461 26.55 13.45 -14.12
C LYS A 461 27.14 14.28 -12.98
N GLU A 462 26.86 15.58 -12.95
CA GLU A 462 27.28 16.45 -11.86
C GLU A 462 26.60 16.07 -10.54
N LEU A 463 25.29 15.86 -10.57
CA LEU A 463 24.53 15.42 -9.39
C LEU A 463 24.99 14.05 -8.90
N GLN A 464 25.21 13.12 -9.82
CA GLN A 464 25.74 11.80 -9.48
C GLN A 464 27.12 11.88 -8.82
N ALA A 465 28.05 12.65 -9.39
CA ALA A 465 29.38 12.83 -8.84
C ALA A 465 29.34 13.45 -7.42
N THR A 466 28.47 14.42 -7.20
CA THR A 466 28.25 15.02 -5.87
C THR A 466 27.75 13.98 -4.88
N TRP A 467 26.72 13.22 -5.26
CA TRP A 467 26.14 12.16 -4.43
C TRP A 467 27.16 11.09 -4.07
N GLU A 468 27.85 10.52 -5.07
CA GLU A 468 28.84 9.47 -4.88
C GLU A 468 30.00 9.93 -3.99
N LYS A 469 30.48 11.14 -4.18
CA LYS A 469 31.57 11.71 -3.38
C LYS A 469 31.18 11.87 -1.91
N LEU A 470 29.98 12.40 -1.64
CA LEU A 470 29.53 12.70 -0.28
C LEU A 470 28.99 11.48 0.46
N MET A 471 28.47 10.51 -0.28
CA MET A 471 27.98 9.23 0.27
C MET A 471 29.02 8.11 0.21
N ALA A 472 30.25 8.41 -0.18
CA ALA A 472 31.34 7.42 -0.14
C ALA A 472 31.51 6.86 1.28
N PRO A 473 31.74 5.53 1.43
CA PRO A 473 31.98 4.94 2.75
C PRO A 473 33.14 5.63 3.48
N ASN A 474 32.95 5.90 4.78
CA ASN A 474 34.00 6.42 5.61
C ASN A 474 34.84 5.25 6.18
N PRO A 475 36.13 5.10 5.79
CA PRO A 475 36.96 3.98 6.27
C PRO A 475 37.09 3.91 7.79
N ALA A 476 37.09 5.04 8.48
CA ALA A 476 37.18 5.09 9.93
C ALA A 476 35.90 4.59 10.63
N ALA A 477 34.74 4.87 10.07
CA ALA A 477 33.46 4.39 10.61
C ALA A 477 33.27 2.88 10.36
N THR A 478 33.75 2.38 9.24
CA THR A 478 33.69 0.95 8.90
C THR A 478 34.62 0.11 9.81
N ALA A 479 35.77 0.65 10.20
CA ALA A 479 36.69 -0.01 11.14
C ALA A 479 36.09 -0.11 12.56
N ALA A 480 35.36 0.90 13.00
CA ALA A 480 34.70 0.90 14.32
C ALA A 480 33.54 -0.10 14.41
N SER A 481 32.84 -0.36 13.30
CA SER A 481 31.76 -1.36 13.25
C SER A 481 32.29 -2.80 13.12
N GLY A 482 33.45 -2.99 12.50
CA GLY A 482 34.09 -4.30 12.35
C GLY A 482 34.75 -4.85 13.63
N SER A 483 34.99 -4.01 14.63
CA SER A 483 35.53 -4.44 15.93
C SER A 483 34.46 -4.94 16.93
N ALA A 484 33.18 -4.74 16.63
CA ALA A 484 32.09 -5.23 17.48
C ALA A 484 31.59 -6.62 17.05
N ASP A 485 31.92 -7.10 15.83
CA ASP A 485 31.43 -8.36 15.27
C ASP A 485 32.43 -9.53 15.37
N THR A 486 33.54 -9.39 16.12
CA THR A 486 34.52 -10.47 16.33
C THR A 486 34.37 -11.18 17.68
N VAL A 487 33.15 -11.47 18.09
CA VAL A 487 32.89 -12.47 19.13
C VAL A 487 31.85 -13.44 18.61
N ASP A 488 32.32 -14.67 18.33
CA ASP A 488 31.55 -15.89 18.03
C ASP A 488 30.93 -16.06 16.62
N ALA A 489 31.78 -16.50 15.70
CA ALA A 489 31.37 -17.38 14.61
C ALA A 489 32.34 -18.58 14.52
N HIS A 490 32.22 -19.52 15.43
CA HIS A 490 32.64 -20.90 15.24
C HIS A 490 31.45 -21.81 15.44
N SER A 491 30.99 -22.43 14.35
CA SER A 491 30.67 -23.87 14.25
C SER A 491 29.79 -24.11 13.01
N GLU A 492 30.37 -24.83 12.18
CA GLU A 492 30.02 -26.20 11.74
C GLU A 492 29.06 -26.25 10.56
N ALA A 493 29.69 -26.45 9.44
CA ALA A 493 29.10 -27.15 8.31
C ALA A 493 28.69 -28.56 8.75
N SER A 494 27.45 -28.94 8.59
CA SER A 494 27.03 -30.33 8.58
C SER A 494 26.34 -30.65 7.27
N ASP A 495 26.95 -31.62 6.60
CA ASP A 495 26.51 -32.30 5.41
C ASP A 495 25.08 -32.80 5.47
N ILE A 496 24.35 -32.57 4.39
CA ILE A 496 23.11 -33.29 4.07
C ILE A 496 23.41 -34.19 2.89
N PRO A 497 23.21 -35.53 3.02
CA PRO A 497 23.39 -36.46 1.90
C PRO A 497 22.17 -36.41 0.96
N PRO A 498 22.34 -36.69 -0.33
CA PRO A 498 21.25 -36.74 -1.29
C PRO A 498 20.60 -38.13 -1.30
N GLY A 499 19.27 -38.14 -1.43
CA GLY A 499 18.57 -39.32 -1.92
C GLY A 499 17.39 -39.83 -1.10
N GLN A 500 16.23 -39.63 -1.52
CA GLN A 500 15.18 -40.50 -2.10
C GLN A 500 13.87 -39.74 -2.14
#